data_8b4b4ce452648633aa003b43285a024c
#
_entry.id   8b4b4ce452648633aa003b43285a024c
#
_cell.length_a   1.000
_cell.length_b   1.000
_cell.length_c   1.000
_cell.angle_alpha   90.00
_cell.angle_beta   90.00
_cell.angle_gamma   90.00
#
_symmetry.space_group_name_H-M   'P 1'
#
loop_
_entity.id
_entity.type
_entity.pdbx_description
1 polymer ?
#
loop_
_entity_poly.entity_id
_entity_poly.type
_entity_poly.pdbx_seq_one_letter_code
_entity_poly.pdbx_strand_id
1 'polypeptide(L)'
;MPTNPPKHHIPEPESSVIAWLLDSDPAIRWQAMRDLTDARDEEVAAERAKVAHEGCGAQLLALQEANGSWAGAAWNHGWDSTMHVLTLLREMGLDPASDEARRAVVRVRDGVRWRGWDLDGAWRGEDFAGAPFFAGEVEPCINGQVAASGAYFGQDVQRIVDRLLREQLADGGWNCEAENGSMRSSFNTTICVLEALLGYELAGGNSAAVTKARHRGQEYLLERHLFRRRSTGEAIERDRKGNTAWTRFAFPTWWHYDVLRGLEYLRRAGATPDERVAEAIDLVESKRDGDGRWPLETQYPGKMPVDLGEREGGSSRWNTLRALRVLDWYAVRD
;
A
#
# COMPACT_ATOMS: atom_id res chain seq x y z
N MET A 1 -9.63 -26.09 -18.96
CA MET A 1 -8.51 -25.34 -19.57
C MET A 1 -8.77 -23.89 -19.27
N PRO A 2 -7.85 -23.13 -18.68
CA PRO A 2 -8.05 -21.70 -18.53
C PRO A 2 -8.11 -21.10 -19.94
N THR A 3 -9.22 -20.43 -20.24
CA THR A 3 -9.35 -19.61 -21.44
C THR A 3 -8.46 -18.40 -21.26
N ASN A 4 -7.54 -18.15 -22.21
CA ASN A 4 -6.79 -16.91 -22.23
C ASN A 4 -7.78 -15.73 -22.21
N PRO A 5 -7.55 -14.70 -21.37
CA PRO A 5 -8.37 -13.50 -21.39
C PRO A 5 -8.37 -12.90 -22.79
N PRO A 6 -9.45 -12.20 -23.20
CA PRO A 6 -9.45 -11.49 -24.47
C PRO A 6 -8.25 -10.54 -24.56
N LYS A 7 -7.58 -10.54 -25.71
CA LYS A 7 -6.42 -9.65 -25.94
C LYS A 7 -6.88 -8.20 -25.84
N HIS A 8 -6.62 -7.54 -24.70
CA HIS A 8 -6.81 -6.10 -24.58
C HIS A 8 -5.58 -5.41 -25.17
N HIS A 9 -5.76 -4.70 -26.26
CA HIS A 9 -4.76 -3.77 -26.77
C HIS A 9 -4.86 -2.48 -25.95
N ILE A 10 -4.00 -2.35 -24.96
CA ILE A 10 -3.90 -1.14 -24.15
C ILE A 10 -2.97 -0.17 -24.88
N PRO A 11 -3.43 1.04 -25.24
CA PRO A 11 -2.59 2.03 -25.89
C PRO A 11 -1.38 2.38 -25.02
N GLU A 12 -0.21 2.50 -25.62
CA GLU A 12 0.96 3.04 -24.93
C GLU A 12 0.64 4.43 -24.34
N PRO A 13 1.19 4.77 -23.16
CA PRO A 13 0.97 6.08 -22.57
C PRO A 13 1.52 7.17 -23.49
N GLU A 14 0.74 8.24 -23.66
CA GLU A 14 1.19 9.39 -24.45
C GLU A 14 2.46 10.01 -23.85
N SER A 15 3.36 10.45 -24.71
CA SER A 15 4.61 11.11 -24.29
C SER A 15 4.38 12.33 -23.38
N SER A 16 3.22 13.01 -23.54
CA SER A 16 2.78 14.12 -22.70
C SER A 16 2.52 13.72 -21.26
N VAL A 17 1.94 12.54 -21.02
CA VAL A 17 1.67 12.00 -19.67
C VAL A 17 2.97 11.61 -18.98
N ILE A 18 3.88 10.97 -19.72
CA ILE A 18 5.20 10.63 -19.18
C ILE A 18 5.97 11.89 -18.81
N ALA A 19 6.01 12.91 -19.69
CA ALA A 19 6.67 14.18 -19.39
C ALA A 19 6.06 14.84 -18.14
N TRP A 20 4.74 14.81 -17.98
CA TRP A 20 4.05 15.35 -16.80
C TRP A 20 4.39 14.58 -15.49
N LEU A 21 4.56 13.26 -15.55
CA LEU A 21 5.03 12.47 -14.41
C LEU A 21 6.50 12.77 -14.08
N LEU A 22 7.33 13.00 -15.09
CA LEU A 22 8.74 13.35 -14.92
C LEU A 22 8.94 14.80 -14.41
N ASP A 23 7.97 15.67 -14.63
CA ASP A 23 7.93 17.04 -14.07
C ASP A 23 7.23 17.05 -12.69
N SER A 24 7.76 16.28 -11.73
CA SER A 24 7.13 16.10 -10.41
C SER A 24 8.13 15.90 -9.28
N ASP A 25 7.62 15.50 -8.11
CA ASP A 25 8.43 15.11 -6.95
C ASP A 25 9.37 13.94 -7.27
N PRO A 26 10.60 13.91 -6.75
CA PRO A 26 11.54 12.81 -6.95
C PRO A 26 10.93 11.44 -6.68
N ALA A 27 10.00 11.34 -5.70
CA ALA A 27 9.31 10.10 -5.35
C ALA A 27 8.45 9.52 -6.48
N ILE A 28 7.90 10.35 -7.35
CA ILE A 28 7.14 9.92 -8.54
C ILE A 28 8.09 9.75 -9.72
N ARG A 29 9.00 10.71 -9.92
CA ARG A 29 9.90 10.80 -11.07
C ARG A 29 10.75 9.54 -11.22
N TRP A 30 11.46 9.09 -10.17
CA TRP A 30 12.28 7.89 -10.25
C TRP A 30 11.48 6.64 -10.57
N GLN A 31 10.24 6.56 -10.05
CA GLN A 31 9.35 5.44 -10.32
C GLN A 31 8.80 5.44 -11.75
N ALA A 32 8.49 6.62 -12.29
CA ALA A 32 8.10 6.79 -13.69
C ALA A 32 9.28 6.44 -14.61
N MET A 33 10.50 6.89 -14.29
CA MET A 33 11.71 6.53 -15.04
C MET A 33 11.91 5.01 -15.10
N ARG A 34 11.81 4.33 -13.95
CA ARG A 34 12.02 2.89 -13.86
C ARG A 34 10.98 2.06 -14.62
N ASP A 35 9.71 2.46 -14.55
CA ASP A 35 8.60 1.60 -14.95
C ASP A 35 7.99 1.99 -16.30
N LEU A 36 8.20 3.22 -16.76
CA LEU A 36 7.48 3.78 -17.92
C LEU A 36 8.44 4.38 -18.98
N THR A 37 9.76 4.26 -18.80
CA THR A 37 10.75 4.76 -19.77
C THR A 37 11.90 3.78 -19.93
N ASP A 38 12.76 4.02 -20.91
CA ASP A 38 13.99 3.26 -21.14
C ASP A 38 15.20 3.84 -20.37
N ALA A 39 14.95 4.51 -19.23
CA ALA A 39 16.01 5.09 -18.42
C ALA A 39 16.95 3.98 -17.89
N ARG A 40 18.25 4.26 -17.88
CA ARG A 40 19.26 3.32 -17.38
C ARG A 40 19.15 3.18 -15.85
N ASP A 41 19.46 2.01 -15.33
CA ASP A 41 19.39 1.72 -13.87
C ASP A 41 20.18 2.74 -13.04
N GLU A 42 21.31 3.24 -13.53
CA GLU A 42 22.12 4.26 -12.85
C GLU A 42 21.37 5.61 -12.75
N GLU A 43 20.65 6.01 -13.78
CA GLU A 43 19.84 7.24 -13.80
C GLU A 43 18.66 7.10 -12.85
N VAL A 44 17.99 5.96 -12.87
CA VAL A 44 16.90 5.62 -11.94
C VAL A 44 17.40 5.64 -10.50
N ALA A 45 18.54 5.02 -10.21
CA ALA A 45 19.13 5.00 -8.87
C ALA A 45 19.54 6.40 -8.39
N ALA A 46 20.14 7.21 -9.27
CA ALA A 46 20.49 8.60 -8.95
C ALA A 46 19.27 9.46 -8.65
N GLU A 47 18.18 9.28 -9.42
CA GLU A 47 16.93 10.00 -9.17
C GLU A 47 16.26 9.53 -7.88
N ARG A 48 16.25 8.21 -7.60
CA ARG A 48 15.73 7.66 -6.36
C ARG A 48 16.45 8.18 -5.12
N ALA A 49 17.78 8.36 -5.20
CA ALA A 49 18.57 8.88 -4.10
C ALA A 49 18.11 10.29 -3.65
N LYS A 50 17.53 11.09 -4.56
CA LYS A 50 17.00 12.43 -4.24
C LYS A 50 15.81 12.39 -3.28
N VAL A 51 15.07 11.29 -3.18
CA VAL A 51 13.91 11.16 -2.26
C VAL A 51 14.30 11.45 -0.82
N ALA A 52 15.52 11.14 -0.41
CA ALA A 52 16.02 11.43 0.94
C ALA A 52 16.35 12.92 1.17
N HIS A 53 16.58 13.70 0.11
CA HIS A 53 17.16 15.05 0.17
C HIS A 53 16.28 16.13 -0.43
N GLU A 54 15.30 15.75 -1.25
CA GLU A 54 14.44 16.68 -1.98
C GLU A 54 12.95 16.27 -1.85
N GLY A 55 12.05 17.23 -2.06
CA GLY A 55 10.60 16.96 -2.14
C GLY A 55 9.96 16.47 -0.85
N CYS A 56 8.90 15.69 -1.01
CA CYS A 56 8.09 15.21 0.11
C CYS A 56 8.85 14.24 1.03
N GLY A 57 9.71 13.39 0.48
CA GLY A 57 10.52 12.46 1.27
C GLY A 57 11.45 13.15 2.26
N ALA A 58 12.18 14.16 1.80
CA ALA A 58 13.05 14.99 2.65
C ALA A 58 12.24 15.74 3.73
N GLN A 59 11.08 16.29 3.37
CA GLN A 59 10.19 16.96 4.32
C GLN A 59 9.71 16.01 5.41
N LEU A 60 9.28 14.78 5.05
CA LEU A 60 8.89 13.75 6.01
C LEU A 60 10.02 13.39 6.96
N LEU A 61 11.24 13.21 6.45
CA LEU A 61 12.41 12.91 7.29
C LEU A 61 12.73 14.06 8.25
N ALA A 62 12.60 15.31 7.82
CA ALA A 62 12.85 16.49 8.64
C ALA A 62 11.83 16.67 9.79
N LEU A 63 10.63 16.09 9.67
CA LEU A 63 9.59 16.13 10.71
C LEU A 63 9.80 15.09 11.82
N GLN A 64 10.81 14.21 11.72
CA GLN A 64 11.06 13.20 12.75
C GLN A 64 11.53 13.86 14.07
N GLU A 65 10.84 13.54 15.14
CA GLU A 65 11.16 14.03 16.49
C GLU A 65 12.41 13.36 17.08
N ALA A 66 12.97 13.95 18.12
CA ALA A 66 14.18 13.47 18.76
C ALA A 66 14.05 12.05 19.33
N ASN A 67 12.84 11.67 19.78
CA ASN A 67 12.52 10.33 20.26
C ASN A 67 12.28 9.31 19.12
N GLY A 68 12.41 9.72 17.86
CA GLY A 68 12.23 8.88 16.68
C GLY A 68 10.80 8.79 16.15
N SER A 69 9.82 9.37 16.84
CA SER A 69 8.43 9.38 16.39
C SER A 69 8.13 10.49 15.40
N TRP A 70 6.96 10.40 14.78
CA TRP A 70 6.27 11.50 14.15
C TRP A 70 4.96 11.73 14.92
N ALA A 71 4.60 12.99 15.12
CA ALA A 71 3.44 13.43 15.92
C ALA A 71 3.35 12.75 17.30
N GLY A 72 4.49 12.43 17.91
CA GLY A 72 4.59 11.86 19.25
C GLY A 72 4.02 10.46 19.43
N ALA A 73 3.70 9.74 18.35
CA ALA A 73 2.93 8.49 18.44
C ALA A 73 3.40 7.40 17.46
N ALA A 74 3.28 6.13 17.89
CA ALA A 74 3.40 4.99 17.00
C ALA A 74 2.28 4.99 15.96
N TRP A 75 1.04 5.21 16.40
CA TRP A 75 -0.16 5.35 15.60
C TRP A 75 -1.10 6.40 16.21
N ASN A 76 -1.93 7.04 15.39
CA ASN A 76 -3.00 7.96 15.77
C ASN A 76 -4.09 7.95 14.69
N HIS A 77 -5.24 8.60 14.96
CA HIS A 77 -6.33 8.73 13.98
C HIS A 77 -6.06 9.78 12.87
N GLY A 78 -4.94 10.48 12.94
CA GLY A 78 -4.42 11.30 11.84
C GLY A 78 -3.52 10.46 10.92
N TRP A 79 -2.99 11.10 9.88
CA TRP A 79 -2.09 10.46 8.92
C TRP A 79 -0.62 10.86 9.13
N ASP A 80 -0.30 11.43 10.29
CA ASP A 80 1.00 12.00 10.62
C ASP A 80 1.80 11.23 11.67
N SER A 81 1.30 10.05 12.13
CA SER A 81 2.03 9.20 13.07
C SER A 81 3.17 8.42 12.42
N THR A 82 4.02 7.82 13.26
CA THR A 82 5.18 7.03 12.83
C THR A 82 4.82 5.97 11.79
N MET A 83 3.75 5.19 12.00
CA MET A 83 3.31 4.16 11.06
C MET A 83 2.95 4.76 9.69
N HIS A 84 2.17 5.84 9.68
CA HIS A 84 1.71 6.46 8.44
C HIS A 84 2.87 7.09 7.66
N VAL A 85 3.80 7.76 8.36
CA VAL A 85 4.97 8.35 7.70
C VAL A 85 5.91 7.29 7.14
N LEU A 86 6.17 6.20 7.87
CA LEU A 86 6.97 5.09 7.33
C LEU A 86 6.30 4.43 6.13
N THR A 87 4.96 4.32 6.14
CA THR A 87 4.20 3.83 4.98
C THR A 87 4.39 4.76 3.78
N LEU A 88 4.29 6.08 3.95
CA LEU A 88 4.53 7.04 2.87
C LEU A 88 5.97 6.99 2.36
N LEU A 89 6.96 6.96 3.23
CA LEU A 89 8.37 6.87 2.84
C LEU A 89 8.66 5.60 2.03
N ARG A 90 8.01 4.48 2.39
CA ARG A 90 8.05 3.23 1.62
C ARG A 90 7.40 3.39 0.24
N GLU A 91 6.19 3.98 0.16
CA GLU A 91 5.48 4.21 -1.11
C GLU A 91 6.24 5.20 -2.01
N MET A 92 6.90 6.20 -1.43
CA MET A 92 7.80 7.12 -2.13
C MET A 92 9.09 6.44 -2.59
N GLY A 93 9.39 5.25 -2.05
CA GLY A 93 10.55 4.45 -2.42
C GLY A 93 11.86 4.98 -1.84
N LEU A 94 11.81 5.63 -0.66
CA LEU A 94 13.03 6.01 0.07
C LEU A 94 13.99 4.82 0.10
N ASP A 95 15.21 5.02 -0.38
CA ASP A 95 16.18 3.93 -0.42
C ASP A 95 16.53 3.44 1.00
N PRO A 96 16.19 2.18 1.37
CA PRO A 96 16.50 1.66 2.70
C PRO A 96 18.01 1.57 2.98
N ALA A 97 18.84 1.60 1.93
CA ALA A 97 20.29 1.60 2.05
C ALA A 97 20.88 3.01 2.29
N SER A 98 20.08 4.09 2.15
CA SER A 98 20.55 5.44 2.44
C SER A 98 20.81 5.66 3.92
N ASP A 99 21.75 6.53 4.23
CA ASP A 99 22.07 6.87 5.62
C ASP A 99 20.91 7.56 6.33
N GLU A 100 20.12 8.36 5.60
CA GLU A 100 18.92 9.02 6.09
C GLU A 100 17.87 8.01 6.54
N ALA A 101 17.56 7.02 5.69
CA ALA A 101 16.62 5.96 6.01
C ALA A 101 17.09 5.15 7.22
N ARG A 102 18.36 4.72 7.23
CA ARG A 102 18.94 3.96 8.34
C ARG A 102 18.84 4.73 9.65
N ARG A 103 19.24 6.02 9.66
CA ARG A 103 19.16 6.85 10.88
C ARG A 103 17.73 7.01 11.37
N ALA A 104 16.78 7.28 10.45
CA ALA A 104 15.39 7.46 10.79
C ALA A 104 14.79 6.17 11.40
N VAL A 105 15.04 5.02 10.77
CA VAL A 105 14.49 3.73 11.19
C VAL A 105 15.12 3.24 12.50
N VAL A 106 16.41 3.44 12.72
CA VAL A 106 17.07 3.14 14.00
C VAL A 106 16.44 3.94 15.14
N ARG A 107 16.15 5.24 14.93
CA ARG A 107 15.45 6.04 15.96
C ARG A 107 14.05 5.50 16.26
N VAL A 108 13.31 5.07 15.24
CA VAL A 108 12.00 4.43 15.44
C VAL A 108 12.14 3.15 16.26
N ARG A 109 13.03 2.25 15.86
CA ARG A 109 13.27 0.98 16.55
C ARG A 109 13.60 1.17 18.03
N ASP A 110 14.48 2.12 18.31
CA ASP A 110 15.03 2.32 19.66
C ASP A 110 14.13 3.20 20.54
N GLY A 111 13.40 4.16 19.96
CA GLY A 111 12.65 5.19 20.69
C GLY A 111 11.14 5.04 20.68
N VAL A 112 10.53 4.51 19.62
CA VAL A 112 9.06 4.47 19.51
C VAL A 112 8.48 3.23 20.16
N ARG A 113 7.43 3.44 20.98
CA ARG A 113 6.73 2.38 21.72
C ARG A 113 5.22 2.48 21.50
N TRP A 114 4.57 1.33 21.45
CA TRP A 114 3.13 1.24 21.45
C TRP A 114 2.56 1.68 22.81
N ARG A 115 1.42 2.34 22.79
CA ARG A 115 0.69 2.70 24.00
C ARG A 115 -0.37 1.63 24.24
N GLY A 116 -0.60 1.27 25.51
CA GLY A 116 -1.65 0.32 25.89
C GLY A 116 -3.07 0.90 25.75
N TRP A 117 -3.16 2.21 25.60
CA TRP A 117 -4.41 2.94 25.38
C TRP A 117 -4.41 3.55 24.01
N ASP A 118 -5.48 3.37 23.26
CA ASP A 118 -5.69 4.12 22.04
C ASP A 118 -6.21 5.54 22.32
N LEU A 119 -6.22 6.39 21.28
CA LEU A 119 -6.58 7.80 21.44
C LEU A 119 -8.05 8.04 21.78
N ASP A 120 -8.93 7.04 21.55
CA ASP A 120 -10.33 7.05 21.96
C ASP A 120 -10.55 6.52 23.40
N GLY A 121 -9.44 6.17 24.09
CA GLY A 121 -9.45 5.65 25.46
C GLY A 121 -9.74 4.16 25.59
N ALA A 122 -9.77 3.41 24.48
CA ALA A 122 -9.93 1.97 24.55
C ALA A 122 -8.62 1.27 24.97
N TRP A 123 -8.72 0.36 25.94
CA TRP A 123 -7.59 -0.46 26.36
C TRP A 123 -7.31 -1.58 25.36
N ARG A 124 -6.13 -1.59 24.77
CA ARG A 124 -5.70 -2.57 23.76
C ARG A 124 -4.88 -3.75 24.32
N GLY A 125 -4.89 -3.91 25.63
CA GLY A 125 -4.20 -5.00 26.32
C GLY A 125 -2.81 -4.66 26.83
N GLU A 126 -2.44 -5.27 27.96
CA GLU A 126 -1.12 -5.09 28.63
C GLU A 126 0.03 -5.60 27.78
N ASP A 127 -0.20 -6.62 26.94
CA ASP A 127 0.83 -7.30 26.15
C ASP A 127 1.52 -6.39 25.11
N PHE A 128 0.90 -5.26 24.76
CA PHE A 128 1.44 -4.32 23.77
C PHE A 128 1.91 -3.00 24.39
N ALA A 129 1.50 -2.69 25.61
CA ALA A 129 1.91 -1.48 26.31
C ALA A 129 3.44 -1.45 26.50
N GLY A 130 4.11 -0.44 25.90
CA GLY A 130 5.55 -0.33 25.95
C GLY A 130 6.31 -1.22 24.96
N ALA A 131 5.64 -2.05 24.17
CA ALA A 131 6.28 -2.88 23.16
C ALA A 131 7.01 -2.01 22.10
N PRO A 132 8.19 -2.45 21.59
CA PRO A 132 8.86 -1.78 20.49
C PRO A 132 7.98 -1.66 19.25
N PHE A 133 8.13 -0.60 18.48
CA PHE A 133 7.30 -0.33 17.30
C PHE A 133 7.19 -1.53 16.35
N PHE A 134 8.31 -2.15 15.96
CA PHE A 134 8.34 -3.29 15.05
C PHE A 134 7.94 -4.62 15.70
N ALA A 135 7.58 -4.63 16.98
CA ALA A 135 6.96 -5.80 17.62
C ALA A 135 5.46 -5.90 17.31
N GLY A 136 4.86 -4.82 16.79
CA GLY A 136 3.45 -4.76 16.41
C GLY A 136 2.50 -4.51 17.59
N GLU A 137 1.22 -4.53 17.27
CA GLU A 137 0.11 -4.31 18.19
C GLU A 137 -1.04 -5.30 17.93
N VAL A 138 -2.29 -4.99 18.27
CA VAL A 138 -3.43 -5.90 18.22
C VAL A 138 -4.00 -6.07 16.81
N GLU A 139 -4.21 -4.99 16.06
CA GLU A 139 -4.98 -5.01 14.84
C GLU A 139 -4.18 -5.51 13.63
N PRO A 140 -4.65 -6.53 12.88
CA PRO A 140 -3.92 -7.05 11.73
C PRO A 140 -3.73 -6.04 10.59
N CYS A 141 -4.56 -5.02 10.43
CA CYS A 141 -4.35 -3.98 9.42
C CYS A 141 -3.20 -3.04 9.78
N ILE A 142 -3.05 -2.68 11.07
CA ILE A 142 -1.92 -1.90 11.59
C ILE A 142 -0.65 -2.75 11.51
N ASN A 143 -0.70 -3.98 12.01
CA ASN A 143 0.40 -4.94 11.93
C ASN A 143 0.87 -5.18 10.49
N GLY A 144 -0.06 -5.22 9.54
CA GLY A 144 0.26 -5.31 8.11
C GLY A 144 1.11 -4.15 7.63
N GLN A 145 0.72 -2.91 7.93
CA GLN A 145 1.49 -1.72 7.52
C GLN A 145 2.85 -1.63 8.22
N VAL A 146 2.90 -1.95 9.52
CA VAL A 146 4.16 -1.99 10.29
C VAL A 146 5.11 -3.04 9.73
N ALA A 147 4.62 -4.25 9.45
CA ALA A 147 5.44 -5.34 8.91
C ALA A 147 5.92 -5.04 7.48
N ALA A 148 5.06 -4.48 6.62
CA ALA A 148 5.44 -4.08 5.27
C ALA A 148 6.56 -3.03 5.28
N SER A 149 6.43 -2.00 6.15
CA SER A 149 7.45 -0.97 6.29
C SER A 149 8.72 -1.52 6.98
N GLY A 150 8.54 -2.34 8.02
CA GLY A 150 9.68 -2.97 8.72
C GLY A 150 10.51 -3.86 7.80
N ALA A 151 9.87 -4.75 7.04
CA ALA A 151 10.55 -5.60 6.06
C ALA A 151 11.26 -4.78 4.99
N TYR A 152 10.62 -3.74 4.47
CA TYR A 152 11.21 -2.84 3.48
C TYR A 152 12.48 -2.15 4.00
N PHE A 153 12.47 -1.71 5.26
CA PHE A 153 13.61 -1.05 5.90
C PHE A 153 14.54 -2.00 6.68
N GLY A 154 14.47 -3.30 6.42
CA GLY A 154 15.39 -4.30 6.96
C GLY A 154 15.26 -4.53 8.48
N GLN A 155 14.07 -4.32 9.04
CA GLN A 155 13.80 -4.59 10.46
C GLN A 155 13.24 -6.00 10.65
N ASP A 156 13.49 -6.58 11.84
CA ASP A 156 12.88 -7.86 12.22
C ASP A 156 11.38 -7.66 12.50
N VAL A 157 10.56 -8.32 11.69
CA VAL A 157 9.10 -8.32 11.78
C VAL A 157 8.53 -9.73 11.95
N GLN A 158 9.38 -10.71 12.27
CA GLN A 158 8.99 -12.13 12.37
C GLN A 158 7.81 -12.33 13.33
N ARG A 159 7.85 -11.68 14.50
CA ARG A 159 6.76 -11.76 15.49
C ARG A 159 5.40 -11.33 14.91
N ILE A 160 5.39 -10.25 14.12
CA ILE A 160 4.17 -9.76 13.45
C ILE A 160 3.73 -10.77 12.40
N VAL A 161 4.65 -11.26 11.56
CA VAL A 161 4.33 -12.25 10.51
C VAL A 161 3.73 -13.52 11.12
N ASP A 162 4.33 -14.07 12.18
CA ASP A 162 3.82 -15.26 12.87
C ASP A 162 2.41 -15.03 13.43
N ARG A 163 2.12 -13.83 13.92
CA ARG A 163 0.79 -13.44 14.40
C ARG A 163 -0.20 -13.38 13.23
N LEU A 164 0.12 -12.69 12.15
CA LEU A 164 -0.73 -12.59 10.97
C LEU A 164 -1.06 -13.96 10.36
N LEU A 165 -0.11 -14.90 10.39
CA LEU A 165 -0.36 -16.28 9.95
C LEU A 165 -1.41 -17.00 10.81
N ARG A 166 -1.39 -16.77 12.12
CA ARG A 166 -2.38 -17.37 13.04
C ARG A 166 -3.76 -16.74 12.94
N GLU A 167 -3.83 -15.48 12.57
CA GLU A 167 -5.08 -14.69 12.48
C GLU A 167 -5.80 -14.82 11.13
N GLN A 168 -5.24 -15.58 10.18
CA GLN A 168 -5.89 -15.79 8.88
C GLN A 168 -7.22 -16.54 9.04
N LEU A 169 -8.30 -15.94 8.53
CA LEU A 169 -9.65 -16.50 8.61
C LEU A 169 -9.86 -17.63 7.59
N ALA A 170 -10.92 -18.41 7.82
CA ALA A 170 -11.25 -19.60 7.01
C ALA A 170 -11.49 -19.26 5.53
N ASP A 171 -12.02 -18.06 5.24
CA ASP A 171 -12.28 -17.59 3.88
C ASP A 171 -11.04 -17.01 3.18
N GLY A 172 -9.87 -17.08 3.82
CA GLY A 172 -8.57 -16.80 3.23
C GLY A 172 -7.98 -15.42 3.53
N GLY A 173 -8.76 -14.46 4.01
CA GLY A 173 -8.28 -13.12 4.33
C GLY A 173 -8.16 -12.87 5.83
N TRP A 174 -8.22 -11.58 6.22
CA TRP A 174 -8.10 -11.09 7.60
C TRP A 174 -9.13 -10.02 7.92
N ASN A 175 -9.41 -9.83 9.21
CA ASN A 175 -10.31 -8.78 9.68
C ASN A 175 -9.90 -8.28 11.06
N CYS A 176 -9.79 -6.96 11.25
CA CYS A 176 -9.53 -6.33 12.56
C CYS A 176 -10.63 -6.64 13.59
N GLU A 177 -11.86 -6.87 13.15
CA GLU A 177 -12.99 -7.25 14.03
C GLU A 177 -13.02 -8.75 14.36
N ALA A 178 -12.00 -9.53 13.98
CA ALA A 178 -11.96 -10.98 14.29
C ALA A 178 -11.89 -11.24 15.79
N GLU A 179 -11.17 -10.43 16.54
CA GLU A 179 -11.14 -10.48 18.02
C GLU A 179 -12.50 -10.20 18.66
N ASN A 180 -13.35 -9.44 17.97
CA ASN A 180 -14.75 -9.16 18.36
C ASN A 180 -15.74 -10.20 17.79
N GLY A 181 -15.26 -11.33 17.29
CA GLY A 181 -16.06 -12.46 16.81
C GLY A 181 -16.43 -12.42 15.33
N SER A 182 -15.86 -11.52 14.51
CA SER A 182 -16.08 -11.56 13.06
C SER A 182 -15.43 -12.79 12.43
N MET A 183 -16.23 -13.56 11.69
CA MET A 183 -15.79 -14.77 10.96
C MET A 183 -15.55 -14.51 9.47
N ARG A 184 -15.63 -13.26 9.02
CA ARG A 184 -15.52 -12.85 7.63
C ARG A 184 -14.39 -11.88 7.44
N SER A 185 -13.57 -12.10 6.43
CA SER A 185 -12.49 -11.20 6.08
C SER A 185 -12.97 -9.84 5.57
N SER A 186 -12.12 -8.84 5.78
CA SER A 186 -12.27 -7.47 5.29
C SER A 186 -11.27 -7.24 4.14
N PHE A 187 -11.69 -6.57 3.06
CA PHE A 187 -10.77 -6.16 2.00
C PHE A 187 -9.70 -5.20 2.52
N ASN A 188 -10.07 -4.25 3.39
CA ASN A 188 -9.14 -3.29 3.97
C ASN A 188 -8.03 -3.98 4.77
N THR A 189 -8.41 -4.89 5.66
CA THR A 189 -7.44 -5.61 6.48
C THR A 189 -6.62 -6.57 5.62
N THR A 190 -7.29 -7.29 4.71
CA THR A 190 -6.63 -8.29 3.87
C THR A 190 -5.54 -7.67 2.99
N ILE A 191 -5.78 -6.52 2.35
CA ILE A 191 -4.75 -5.90 1.50
C ILE A 191 -3.53 -5.44 2.31
N CYS A 192 -3.73 -4.89 3.52
CA CYS A 192 -2.62 -4.49 4.39
C CYS A 192 -1.74 -5.69 4.77
N VAL A 193 -2.37 -6.84 5.08
CA VAL A 193 -1.64 -8.06 5.41
C VAL A 193 -0.95 -8.67 4.18
N LEU A 194 -1.61 -8.67 3.03
CA LEU A 194 -1.02 -9.15 1.78
C LEU A 194 0.24 -8.38 1.39
N GLU A 195 0.23 -7.06 1.52
CA GLU A 195 1.40 -6.21 1.28
C GLU A 195 2.53 -6.51 2.28
N ALA A 196 2.19 -6.81 3.53
CA ALA A 196 3.16 -7.21 4.54
C ALA A 196 3.84 -8.55 4.21
N LEU A 197 3.05 -9.58 3.91
CA LEU A 197 3.56 -10.90 3.60
C LEU A 197 4.40 -10.88 2.32
N LEU A 198 3.98 -10.14 1.30
CA LEU A 198 4.78 -9.91 0.09
C LEU A 198 6.09 -9.17 0.40
N GLY A 199 6.02 -8.10 1.19
CA GLY A 199 7.22 -7.35 1.60
C GLY A 199 8.21 -8.22 2.39
N TYR A 200 7.70 -9.07 3.26
CA TYR A 200 8.52 -10.05 4.00
C TYR A 200 9.22 -11.05 3.07
N GLU A 201 8.50 -11.61 2.07
CA GLU A 201 9.10 -12.51 1.07
C GLU A 201 10.17 -11.80 0.23
N LEU A 202 9.90 -10.57 -0.23
CA LEU A 202 10.85 -9.77 -1.02
C LEU A 202 12.11 -9.38 -0.22
N ALA A 203 11.99 -9.28 1.10
CA ALA A 203 13.13 -9.05 2.00
C ALA A 203 13.91 -10.33 2.34
N GLY A 204 13.59 -11.47 1.71
CA GLY A 204 14.28 -12.74 1.91
C GLY A 204 13.65 -13.64 2.99
N GLY A 205 12.50 -13.28 3.51
CA GLY A 205 11.73 -14.09 4.47
C GLY A 205 11.06 -15.31 3.80
N ASN A 206 11.84 -16.34 3.51
CA ASN A 206 11.39 -17.53 2.81
C ASN A 206 10.66 -18.50 3.74
N SER A 207 9.33 -18.55 3.65
CA SER A 207 8.49 -19.48 4.41
C SER A 207 7.34 -20.00 3.56
N ALA A 208 7.24 -21.32 3.41
CA ALA A 208 6.11 -21.95 2.72
C ALA A 208 4.75 -21.59 3.36
N ALA A 209 4.73 -21.34 4.67
CA ALA A 209 3.53 -20.90 5.38
C ALA A 209 3.11 -19.48 4.97
N VAL A 210 4.07 -18.57 4.83
CA VAL A 210 3.83 -17.19 4.37
C VAL A 210 3.30 -17.20 2.95
N THR A 211 3.96 -17.89 2.03
CA THR A 211 3.54 -18.00 0.62
C THR A 211 2.13 -18.60 0.51
N LYS A 212 1.84 -19.66 1.27
CA LYS A 212 0.52 -20.28 1.29
C LYS A 212 -0.56 -19.32 1.82
N ALA A 213 -0.28 -18.62 2.91
CA ALA A 213 -1.22 -17.67 3.49
C ALA A 213 -1.47 -16.48 2.53
N ARG A 214 -0.42 -15.97 1.91
CA ARG A 214 -0.51 -14.89 0.92
C ARG A 214 -1.35 -15.31 -0.29
N HIS A 215 -1.12 -16.49 -0.85
CA HIS A 215 -1.93 -16.99 -1.97
C HIS A 215 -3.40 -17.17 -1.59
N ARG A 216 -3.71 -17.67 -0.38
CA ARG A 216 -5.11 -17.75 0.07
C ARG A 216 -5.78 -16.38 0.20
N GLY A 217 -5.06 -15.38 0.71
CA GLY A 217 -5.56 -14.01 0.78
C GLY A 217 -5.71 -13.35 -0.59
N GLN A 218 -4.82 -13.67 -1.53
CA GLN A 218 -4.93 -13.26 -2.92
C GLN A 218 -6.17 -13.88 -3.57
N GLU A 219 -6.42 -15.17 -3.34
CA GLU A 219 -7.60 -15.86 -3.84
C GLU A 219 -8.90 -15.27 -3.26
N TYR A 220 -8.89 -14.83 -1.98
CA TYR A 220 -10.01 -14.10 -1.40
C TYR A 220 -10.38 -12.84 -2.21
N LEU A 221 -9.40 -12.08 -2.72
CA LEU A 221 -9.65 -10.91 -3.56
C LEU A 221 -10.14 -11.31 -4.96
N LEU A 222 -9.51 -12.30 -5.58
CA LEU A 222 -9.81 -12.76 -6.94
C LEU A 222 -11.20 -13.39 -7.05
N GLU A 223 -11.62 -14.24 -6.10
CA GLU A 223 -12.98 -14.81 -6.03
C GLU A 223 -14.09 -13.76 -5.92
N ARG A 224 -13.71 -12.52 -5.58
CA ARG A 224 -14.62 -11.37 -5.45
C ARG A 224 -14.42 -10.35 -6.55
N HIS A 225 -13.72 -10.74 -7.63
CA HIS A 225 -13.40 -9.85 -8.75
C HIS A 225 -12.90 -8.48 -8.28
N LEU A 226 -12.14 -8.46 -7.15
CA LEU A 226 -11.55 -7.30 -6.50
C LEU A 226 -12.54 -6.31 -5.85
N PHE A 227 -13.83 -6.31 -6.20
CA PHE A 227 -14.80 -5.35 -5.65
C PHE A 227 -16.24 -5.85 -5.61
N ARG A 228 -16.47 -7.17 -5.79
CA ARG A 228 -17.81 -7.74 -5.79
C ARG A 228 -18.12 -8.54 -4.54
N ARG A 229 -19.38 -8.55 -4.17
CA ARG A 229 -19.90 -9.45 -3.13
C ARG A 229 -19.92 -10.88 -3.67
N ARG A 230 -19.29 -11.81 -2.98
CA ARG A 230 -19.30 -13.21 -3.39
C ARG A 230 -20.71 -13.83 -3.43
N SER A 231 -21.62 -13.38 -2.53
CA SER A 231 -22.96 -13.95 -2.41
C SER A 231 -23.95 -13.49 -3.47
N THR A 232 -23.83 -12.26 -3.98
CA THR A 232 -24.77 -11.64 -4.91
C THR A 232 -24.16 -11.28 -6.26
N GLY A 233 -22.83 -11.23 -6.35
CA GLY A 233 -22.11 -10.71 -7.52
C GLY A 233 -22.20 -9.19 -7.68
N GLU A 234 -22.90 -8.49 -6.80
CA GLU A 234 -23.04 -7.04 -6.88
C GLU A 234 -21.74 -6.30 -6.52
N ALA A 235 -21.49 -5.18 -7.19
CA ALA A 235 -20.40 -4.29 -6.83
C ALA A 235 -20.58 -3.75 -5.41
N ILE A 236 -19.46 -3.62 -4.69
CA ILE A 236 -19.47 -3.05 -3.34
C ILE A 236 -19.26 -1.54 -3.48
N GLU A 237 -20.35 -0.81 -3.55
CA GLU A 237 -20.32 0.64 -3.66
C GLU A 237 -19.95 1.33 -2.35
N ARG A 238 -20.31 0.73 -1.21
CA ARG A 238 -19.93 1.19 0.13
C ARG A 238 -19.77 0.01 1.07
N ASP A 239 -18.87 0.13 2.04
CA ASP A 239 -18.80 -0.84 3.12
C ASP A 239 -20.02 -0.69 4.06
N ARG A 240 -20.15 -1.59 5.04
CA ARG A 240 -21.27 -1.56 5.99
C ARG A 240 -21.30 -0.32 6.88
N LYS A 241 -20.17 0.38 7.03
CA LYS A 241 -20.03 1.62 7.80
C LYS A 241 -20.28 2.86 6.93
N GLY A 242 -20.62 2.69 5.63
CA GLY A 242 -20.91 3.77 4.70
C GLY A 242 -19.64 4.47 4.16
N ASN A 243 -18.45 3.88 4.36
CA ASN A 243 -17.20 4.40 3.83
C ASN A 243 -17.18 4.35 2.30
N THR A 244 -16.22 5.06 1.74
CA THR A 244 -16.05 5.26 0.31
C THR A 244 -16.05 3.95 -0.49
N ALA A 245 -16.68 4.00 -1.65
CA ALA A 245 -16.69 2.88 -2.60
C ALA A 245 -15.28 2.44 -2.98
N TRP A 246 -15.05 1.13 -3.00
CA TRP A 246 -13.76 0.56 -3.40
C TRP A 246 -13.42 0.78 -4.88
N THR A 247 -14.36 1.29 -5.63
CA THR A 247 -14.20 1.71 -7.03
C THR A 247 -13.67 3.13 -7.18
N ARG A 248 -13.49 3.89 -6.08
CA ARG A 248 -12.93 5.26 -6.11
C ARG A 248 -11.47 5.24 -5.68
N PHE A 249 -10.60 5.80 -6.51
CA PHE A 249 -9.16 5.74 -6.32
C PHE A 249 -8.67 6.84 -5.38
N ALA A 250 -7.88 6.42 -4.40
CA ALA A 250 -7.28 7.28 -3.38
C ALA A 250 -5.75 7.21 -3.42
N PHE A 251 -5.11 8.31 -3.02
CA PHE A 251 -3.72 8.31 -2.62
C PHE A 251 -3.47 9.42 -1.58
N PRO A 252 -2.80 9.11 -0.46
CA PRO A 252 -2.46 7.76 0.02
C PRO A 252 -3.71 6.95 0.37
N THR A 253 -3.60 5.62 0.23
CA THR A 253 -4.73 4.72 0.55
C THR A 253 -4.83 4.42 2.05
N TRP A 254 -3.75 4.64 2.80
CA TRP A 254 -3.61 4.29 4.21
C TRP A 254 -3.96 2.82 4.48
N TRP A 255 -4.90 2.57 5.38
CA TRP A 255 -5.43 1.21 5.62
C TRP A 255 -6.60 0.85 4.68
N HIS A 256 -7.11 1.78 3.88
CA HIS A 256 -8.26 1.56 3.01
C HIS A 256 -7.89 0.78 1.75
N TYR A 257 -8.85 0.02 1.28
CA TYR A 257 -8.78 -0.69 0.02
C TYR A 257 -9.44 0.12 -1.10
N ASP A 258 -8.85 0.10 -2.27
CA ASP A 258 -9.51 0.36 -3.54
C ASP A 258 -9.04 -0.64 -4.60
N VAL A 259 -9.77 -0.70 -5.71
CA VAL A 259 -9.48 -1.65 -6.81
C VAL A 259 -8.08 -1.44 -7.38
N LEU A 260 -7.64 -0.17 -7.52
CA LEU A 260 -6.30 0.13 -8.05
C LEU A 260 -5.20 -0.38 -7.12
N ARG A 261 -5.40 -0.30 -5.79
CA ARG A 261 -4.48 -0.89 -4.81
C ARG A 261 -4.42 -2.41 -4.91
N GLY A 262 -5.59 -3.05 -5.09
CA GLY A 262 -5.68 -4.51 -5.28
C GLY A 262 -4.92 -4.98 -6.53
N LEU A 263 -5.10 -4.31 -7.66
CA LEU A 263 -4.40 -4.60 -8.92
C LEU A 263 -2.89 -4.34 -8.81
N GLU A 264 -2.49 -3.23 -8.20
CA GLU A 264 -1.08 -2.90 -7.98
C GLU A 264 -0.39 -3.93 -7.08
N TYR A 265 -1.10 -4.46 -6.05
CA TYR A 265 -0.61 -5.58 -5.26
C TYR A 265 -0.39 -6.83 -6.12
N LEU A 266 -1.38 -7.23 -6.97
CA LEU A 266 -1.28 -8.41 -7.83
C LEU A 266 -0.09 -8.30 -8.79
N ARG A 267 0.09 -7.12 -9.41
CA ARG A 267 1.24 -6.82 -10.26
C ARG A 267 2.56 -7.00 -9.51
N ARG A 268 2.68 -6.40 -8.31
CA ARG A 268 3.90 -6.49 -7.48
C ARG A 268 4.18 -7.91 -6.99
N ALA A 269 3.13 -8.71 -6.76
CA ALA A 269 3.23 -10.11 -6.38
C ALA A 269 3.62 -11.03 -7.55
N GLY A 270 3.80 -10.51 -8.75
CA GLY A 270 4.10 -11.28 -9.95
C GLY A 270 2.97 -12.24 -10.35
N ALA A 271 1.73 -11.92 -9.98
CA ALA A 271 0.58 -12.72 -10.36
C ALA A 271 0.37 -12.65 -11.88
N THR A 272 0.06 -13.79 -12.51
CA THR A 272 -0.39 -13.79 -13.90
C THR A 272 -1.83 -13.29 -13.95
N PRO A 273 -2.13 -12.27 -14.76
CA PRO A 273 -3.51 -11.83 -14.94
C PRO A 273 -4.42 -12.94 -15.43
N ASP A 274 -5.63 -13.01 -14.90
CA ASP A 274 -6.67 -13.92 -15.37
C ASP A 274 -8.01 -13.16 -15.58
N GLU A 275 -9.03 -13.86 -16.06
CA GLU A 275 -10.35 -13.28 -16.36
C GLU A 275 -11.02 -12.59 -15.16
N ARG A 276 -10.66 -12.95 -13.93
CA ARG A 276 -11.25 -12.40 -12.71
C ARG A 276 -10.85 -10.95 -12.44
N VAL A 277 -9.77 -10.47 -13.06
CA VAL A 277 -9.34 -9.07 -12.95
C VAL A 277 -9.83 -8.20 -14.11
N ALA A 278 -10.38 -8.77 -15.18
CA ALA A 278 -10.74 -8.05 -16.40
C ALA A 278 -11.68 -6.86 -16.12
N GLU A 279 -12.74 -7.07 -15.34
CA GLU A 279 -13.68 -6.01 -15.00
C GLU A 279 -13.04 -4.88 -14.16
N ALA A 280 -12.10 -5.22 -13.31
CA ALA A 280 -11.33 -4.24 -12.54
C ALA A 280 -10.40 -3.42 -13.44
N ILE A 281 -9.83 -4.02 -14.47
CA ILE A 281 -9.06 -3.34 -15.51
C ILE A 281 -9.95 -2.40 -16.33
N ASP A 282 -11.12 -2.86 -16.79
CA ASP A 282 -12.10 -2.02 -17.50
C ASP A 282 -12.48 -0.79 -16.66
N LEU A 283 -12.66 -0.98 -15.34
CA LEU A 283 -12.91 0.12 -14.42
C LEU A 283 -11.74 1.12 -14.38
N VAL A 284 -10.49 0.63 -14.33
CA VAL A 284 -9.31 1.50 -14.36
C VAL A 284 -9.27 2.28 -15.66
N GLU A 285 -9.43 1.64 -16.82
CA GLU A 285 -9.43 2.30 -18.12
C GLU A 285 -10.54 3.35 -18.24
N SER A 286 -11.75 3.05 -17.75
CA SER A 286 -12.91 3.94 -17.81
C SER A 286 -12.71 5.28 -17.08
N LYS A 287 -11.75 5.37 -16.16
CA LYS A 287 -11.46 6.57 -15.38
C LYS A 287 -10.35 7.45 -15.95
N ARG A 288 -9.76 7.02 -17.05
CA ARG A 288 -8.76 7.78 -17.79
C ARG A 288 -9.42 9.02 -18.39
N ASP A 289 -8.92 10.21 -18.08
CA ASP A 289 -9.41 11.46 -18.64
C ASP A 289 -8.88 11.70 -20.07
N GLY A 290 -9.34 12.80 -20.71
CA GLY A 290 -8.94 13.16 -22.06
C GLY A 290 -7.46 13.50 -22.23
N ASP A 291 -6.75 13.78 -21.13
CA ASP A 291 -5.31 14.02 -21.10
C ASP A 291 -4.51 12.74 -20.78
N GLY A 292 -5.17 11.59 -20.70
CA GLY A 292 -4.52 10.31 -20.39
C GLY A 292 -4.17 10.10 -18.92
N ARG A 293 -4.79 10.85 -17.99
CA ARG A 293 -4.49 10.86 -16.56
C ARG A 293 -5.65 10.28 -15.76
N TRP A 294 -5.37 9.91 -14.49
CA TRP A 294 -6.39 9.43 -13.54
C TRP A 294 -6.59 10.42 -12.40
N PRO A 295 -7.85 10.62 -11.96
CA PRO A 295 -8.16 11.56 -10.90
C PRO A 295 -7.79 11.03 -9.51
N LEU A 296 -7.61 11.94 -8.55
CA LEU A 296 -7.75 11.66 -7.14
C LEU A 296 -9.25 11.73 -6.80
N GLU A 297 -9.90 10.57 -6.66
CA GLU A 297 -11.35 10.55 -6.45
C GLU A 297 -11.75 10.59 -4.96
N THR A 298 -10.81 10.27 -4.10
CA THR A 298 -11.03 10.27 -2.64
C THR A 298 -9.78 10.72 -1.91
N GLN A 299 -9.96 11.68 -1.03
CA GLN A 299 -8.97 12.08 -0.04
C GLN A 299 -9.53 11.79 1.34
N TYR A 300 -8.89 10.90 2.08
CA TYR A 300 -9.36 10.53 3.43
C TYR A 300 -9.15 11.70 4.40
N PRO A 301 -10.17 12.07 5.20
CA PRO A 301 -10.05 13.17 6.15
C PRO A 301 -9.00 12.83 7.21
N GLY A 302 -8.20 13.80 7.59
CA GLY A 302 -7.15 13.67 8.59
C GLY A 302 -6.02 14.65 8.33
N LYS A 303 -5.13 14.79 9.30
CA LYS A 303 -3.97 15.68 9.19
C LYS A 303 -2.87 14.97 8.38
N MET A 304 -2.58 15.49 7.20
CA MET A 304 -1.45 15.05 6.40
C MET A 304 -0.13 15.58 6.97
N PRO A 305 0.95 14.76 6.98
CA PRO A 305 2.25 15.23 7.46
C PRO A 305 2.89 16.23 6.49
N VAL A 306 2.66 16.09 5.18
CA VAL A 306 3.16 16.97 4.11
C VAL A 306 2.08 17.14 3.05
N ASP A 307 2.13 18.23 2.29
CA ASP A 307 1.28 18.45 1.11
C ASP A 307 1.87 17.67 -0.08
N LEU A 308 1.13 16.73 -0.62
CA LEU A 308 1.52 15.96 -1.80
C LEU A 308 1.24 16.69 -3.13
N GLY A 309 0.68 17.89 -3.06
CA GLY A 309 0.33 18.69 -4.24
C GLY A 309 -0.88 18.18 -5.02
N GLU A 310 -1.66 17.25 -4.44
CA GLU A 310 -2.83 16.66 -5.07
C GLU A 310 -4.13 17.06 -4.34
N ARG A 311 -5.23 17.15 -5.09
CA ARG A 311 -6.54 17.52 -4.56
C ARG A 311 -7.63 16.62 -5.10
N GLU A 312 -8.62 16.31 -4.27
CA GLU A 312 -9.79 15.52 -4.67
C GLU A 312 -10.48 16.18 -5.88
N GLY A 313 -10.77 15.38 -6.89
CA GLY A 313 -11.35 15.80 -8.17
C GLY A 313 -10.34 16.24 -9.23
N GLY A 314 -9.08 16.46 -8.89
CA GLY A 314 -8.00 16.80 -9.83
C GLY A 314 -7.25 15.56 -10.35
N SER A 315 -6.48 15.73 -11.42
CA SER A 315 -5.59 14.68 -11.93
C SER A 315 -4.51 14.35 -10.89
N SER A 316 -4.34 13.06 -10.58
CA SER A 316 -3.38 12.55 -9.60
C SER A 316 -2.18 11.92 -10.30
N ARG A 317 -0.98 12.40 -10.01
CA ARG A 317 0.25 11.77 -10.50
C ARG A 317 0.44 10.37 -9.92
N TRP A 318 0.09 10.17 -8.66
CA TRP A 318 0.18 8.88 -8.01
C TRP A 318 -0.79 7.86 -8.61
N ASN A 319 -2.07 8.21 -8.78
CA ASN A 319 -3.04 7.30 -9.38
C ASN A 319 -2.72 7.05 -10.86
N THR A 320 -2.24 8.06 -11.59
CA THR A 320 -1.81 7.90 -12.99
C THR A 320 -0.64 6.93 -13.09
N LEU A 321 0.41 7.10 -12.29
CA LEU A 321 1.55 6.19 -12.26
C LEU A 321 1.14 4.75 -11.95
N ARG A 322 0.28 4.55 -10.93
CA ARG A 322 -0.22 3.23 -10.52
C ARG A 322 -1.09 2.59 -11.61
N ALA A 323 -1.99 3.37 -12.22
CA ALA A 323 -2.86 2.90 -13.29
C ALA A 323 -2.05 2.47 -14.52
N LEU A 324 -1.08 3.28 -14.96
CA LEU A 324 -0.23 2.93 -16.11
C LEU A 324 0.54 1.62 -15.87
N ARG A 325 1.09 1.41 -14.68
CA ARG A 325 1.77 0.16 -14.30
C ARG A 325 0.85 -1.05 -14.32
N VAL A 326 -0.35 -0.88 -13.83
CA VAL A 326 -1.37 -1.95 -13.81
C VAL A 326 -1.79 -2.31 -15.23
N LEU A 327 -2.00 -1.32 -16.07
CA LEU A 327 -2.37 -1.54 -17.47
C LEU A 327 -1.22 -2.19 -18.25
N ASP A 328 0.04 -1.76 -18.06
CA ASP A 328 1.20 -2.41 -18.66
C ASP A 328 1.36 -3.87 -18.22
N TRP A 329 1.15 -4.15 -16.92
CA TRP A 329 1.15 -5.52 -16.40
C TRP A 329 0.06 -6.40 -17.02
N TYR A 330 -1.12 -5.84 -17.27
CA TYR A 330 -2.24 -6.58 -17.86
C TYR A 330 -2.12 -6.71 -19.38
N ALA A 331 -1.39 -5.80 -20.04
CA ALA A 331 -1.19 -5.85 -21.48
C ALA A 331 -0.50 -7.16 -21.90
N VAL A 332 -1.07 -7.83 -22.87
CA VAL A 332 -0.41 -8.99 -23.48
C VAL A 332 0.74 -8.45 -24.34
N ARG A 333 1.97 -8.68 -23.90
CA ARG A 333 3.14 -8.49 -24.78
C ARG A 333 3.19 -9.67 -25.75
N ASP A 334 3.07 -9.37 -27.05
CA ASP A 334 3.26 -10.37 -28.12
C ASP A 334 4.71 -10.90 -28.18
#